data_de469b9e6316a396520b326214f55c93
#
_entry.id   de469b9e6316a396520b326214f55c93
#
_cell.length_a   1.000
_cell.length_b   1.000
_cell.length_c   1.000
_cell.angle_alpha   90.00
_cell.angle_beta   90.00
_cell.angle_gamma   90.00
#
_symmetry.space_group_name_H-M   'P 1'
#
loop_
_entity.id
_entity.type
_entity.pdbx_description
1 polymer ?
#
loop_
_entity_poly.entity_id
_entity_poly.type
_entity_poly.pdbx_seq_one_letter_code
_entity_poly.pdbx_strand_id
1 'polypeptide(L)'
;RLEELSVQIKQRREALDEIVAELEEAGIPIPSEDVQLPTVVEAERSVQGLERRLRALGDVNMLAIEQYDTAASRITDLIADGKLLRSRRDELSTIADQLEDERRTRLLNVFTHVNNNFRRVYEILQPTGKGELKLENMDNPFEGGLEMACVPPGKSQNTRRTALSGGEKSMAALALIFAIQD
;
A
#
# COMPACT_ATOMS: atom_id res chain seq x y z
N ARG A 1 -14.46 -87.86 -15.96
CA ARG A 1 -14.49 -86.67 -16.82
C ARG A 1 -15.56 -85.65 -16.45
N LEU A 2 -16.84 -86.13 -16.14
CA LEU A 2 -17.90 -85.23 -15.66
C LEU A 2 -17.65 -84.73 -14.22
N GLU A 3 -17.11 -85.59 -13.36
CA GLU A 3 -16.75 -85.20 -11.99
C GLU A 3 -15.60 -84.24 -11.90
N GLU A 4 -14.58 -84.42 -12.75
CA GLU A 4 -13.44 -83.49 -12.87
C GLU A 4 -13.90 -82.12 -13.32
N LEU A 5 -14.81 -82.05 -14.31
CA LEU A 5 -15.37 -80.78 -14.80
C LEU A 5 -16.22 -80.09 -13.71
N SER A 6 -16.98 -80.83 -12.92
CA SER A 6 -17.77 -80.29 -11.81
C SER A 6 -16.90 -79.70 -10.72
N VAL A 7 -15.79 -80.35 -10.40
CA VAL A 7 -14.80 -79.83 -9.44
C VAL A 7 -14.13 -78.53 -9.97
N GLN A 8 -13.77 -78.49 -11.23
CA GLN A 8 -13.18 -77.33 -11.85
C GLN A 8 -14.15 -76.13 -11.90
N ILE A 9 -15.44 -76.36 -12.19
CA ILE A 9 -16.46 -75.32 -12.16
C ILE A 9 -16.65 -74.79 -10.75
N LYS A 10 -16.68 -75.64 -9.73
CA LYS A 10 -16.79 -75.24 -8.36
C LYS A 10 -15.62 -74.37 -7.89
N GLN A 11 -14.40 -74.81 -8.17
CA GLN A 11 -13.19 -74.05 -7.85
C GLN A 11 -13.14 -72.68 -8.54
N ARG A 12 -13.58 -72.58 -9.78
CA ARG A 12 -13.63 -71.30 -10.51
C ARG A 12 -14.71 -70.38 -9.97
N ARG A 13 -15.85 -70.91 -9.52
CA ARG A 13 -16.89 -70.13 -8.85
C ARG A 13 -16.40 -69.56 -7.54
N GLU A 14 -15.78 -70.41 -6.70
CA GLU A 14 -15.22 -69.96 -5.42
C GLU A 14 -14.19 -68.83 -5.61
N ALA A 15 -13.29 -68.97 -6.60
CA ALA A 15 -12.33 -67.91 -6.93
C ALA A 15 -12.99 -66.63 -7.47
N LEU A 16 -14.09 -66.74 -8.22
CA LEU A 16 -14.82 -65.59 -8.73
C LEU A 16 -15.54 -64.85 -7.63
N ASP A 17 -16.17 -65.59 -6.69
CA ASP A 17 -16.84 -65.02 -5.53
C ASP A 17 -15.86 -64.27 -4.59
N GLU A 18 -14.63 -64.79 -4.45
CA GLU A 18 -13.54 -64.13 -3.72
C GLU A 18 -13.14 -62.80 -4.35
N ILE A 19 -12.95 -62.77 -5.67
CA ILE A 19 -12.60 -61.55 -6.44
C ILE A 19 -13.75 -60.52 -6.36
N VAL A 20 -14.99 -60.96 -6.45
CA VAL A 20 -16.18 -60.10 -6.33
C VAL A 20 -16.21 -59.44 -4.94
N ALA A 21 -15.96 -60.20 -3.89
CA ALA A 21 -15.92 -59.69 -2.52
C ALA A 21 -14.78 -58.63 -2.35
N GLU A 22 -13.59 -58.90 -2.88
CA GLU A 22 -12.48 -57.96 -2.85
C GLU A 22 -12.80 -56.64 -3.61
N LEU A 23 -13.49 -56.73 -4.76
CA LEU A 23 -13.91 -55.55 -5.51
C LEU A 23 -14.96 -54.71 -4.76
N GLU A 24 -15.92 -55.37 -4.12
CA GLU A 24 -16.94 -54.70 -3.29
C GLU A 24 -16.31 -54.01 -2.08
N GLU A 25 -15.38 -54.67 -1.37
CA GLU A 25 -14.65 -54.08 -0.24
C GLU A 25 -13.80 -52.86 -0.67
N ALA A 26 -13.21 -52.95 -1.87
CA ALA A 26 -12.47 -51.82 -2.46
C ALA A 26 -13.37 -50.72 -3.03
N GLY A 27 -14.70 -50.88 -3.03
CA GLY A 27 -15.63 -49.90 -3.63
C GLY A 27 -15.52 -49.76 -5.14
N ILE A 28 -14.98 -50.77 -5.83
CA ILE A 28 -14.82 -50.79 -7.28
C ILE A 28 -16.06 -51.43 -7.91
N PRO A 29 -16.75 -50.70 -8.83
CA PRO A 29 -17.94 -51.24 -9.47
C PRO A 29 -17.59 -52.47 -10.33
N ILE A 30 -18.37 -53.57 -10.18
CA ILE A 30 -18.24 -54.76 -11.00
C ILE A 30 -18.63 -54.37 -12.43
N PRO A 31 -17.76 -54.67 -13.46
CA PRO A 31 -18.07 -54.33 -14.83
C PRO A 31 -19.29 -55.11 -15.35
N SER A 32 -20.21 -54.44 -16.04
CA SER A 32 -21.37 -55.07 -16.66
C SER A 32 -20.93 -56.04 -17.76
N GLU A 33 -21.77 -57.05 -18.09
CA GLU A 33 -21.45 -58.10 -19.10
C GLU A 33 -21.12 -57.55 -20.51
N ASP A 34 -21.56 -56.31 -20.81
CA ASP A 34 -21.33 -55.67 -22.11
C ASP A 34 -19.97 -54.89 -22.22
N VAL A 35 -19.19 -54.84 -21.16
CA VAL A 35 -17.89 -54.18 -21.20
C VAL A 35 -16.82 -55.10 -21.77
N GLN A 36 -16.23 -54.70 -22.91
CA GLN A 36 -15.05 -55.37 -23.45
C GLN A 36 -13.88 -55.18 -22.49
N LEU A 37 -13.59 -56.17 -21.69
CA LEU A 37 -12.43 -56.16 -20.80
C LEU A 37 -11.14 -56.35 -21.62
N PRO A 38 -10.06 -55.64 -21.26
CA PRO A 38 -8.76 -55.86 -21.87
C PRO A 38 -8.26 -57.28 -21.58
N THR A 39 -7.42 -57.78 -22.44
CA THR A 39 -6.76 -59.06 -22.16
C THR A 39 -5.88 -58.93 -20.91
N VAL A 40 -5.66 -60.03 -20.19
CA VAL A 40 -4.83 -60.05 -18.98
C VAL A 40 -3.48 -59.40 -19.19
N VAL A 41 -2.85 -59.66 -20.35
CA VAL A 41 -1.56 -59.11 -20.71
C VAL A 41 -1.61 -57.58 -20.92
N GLU A 42 -2.71 -57.07 -21.47
CA GLU A 42 -2.89 -55.61 -21.67
C GLU A 42 -3.17 -54.94 -20.33
N ALA A 43 -3.98 -55.56 -19.44
CA ALA A 43 -4.24 -55.07 -18.11
C ALA A 43 -2.95 -54.98 -17.27
N GLU A 44 -2.15 -56.06 -17.27
CA GLU A 44 -0.84 -56.11 -16.58
C GLU A 44 0.12 -55.02 -17.11
N ARG A 45 0.21 -54.79 -18.42
CA ARG A 45 1.02 -53.70 -18.98
C ARG A 45 0.55 -52.34 -18.53
N SER A 46 -0.77 -52.12 -18.43
CA SER A 46 -1.36 -50.88 -18.01
C SER A 46 -1.05 -50.62 -16.52
N VAL A 47 -1.21 -51.63 -15.67
CA VAL A 47 -0.88 -51.56 -14.22
C VAL A 47 0.60 -51.22 -14.04
N GLN A 48 1.51 -51.96 -14.71
CA GLN A 48 2.96 -51.68 -14.67
C GLN A 48 3.30 -50.26 -15.17
N GLY A 49 2.56 -49.76 -16.16
CA GLY A 49 2.70 -48.39 -16.66
C GLY A 49 2.30 -47.36 -15.64
N LEU A 50 1.19 -47.57 -14.97
CA LEU A 50 0.68 -46.70 -13.90
C LEU A 50 1.58 -46.73 -12.65
N GLU A 51 2.06 -47.89 -12.23
CA GLU A 51 3.02 -48.05 -11.15
C GLU A 51 4.32 -47.29 -11.40
N ARG A 52 4.85 -47.38 -12.64
CA ARG A 52 6.04 -46.62 -13.02
C ARG A 52 5.80 -45.12 -12.94
N ARG A 53 4.66 -44.65 -13.42
CA ARG A 53 4.27 -43.22 -13.29
C ARG A 53 4.12 -42.81 -11.85
N LEU A 54 3.49 -43.63 -11.02
CA LEU A 54 3.34 -43.36 -9.60
C LEU A 54 4.69 -43.25 -8.88
N ARG A 55 5.62 -44.18 -9.16
CA ARG A 55 7.00 -44.14 -8.63
C ARG A 55 7.78 -42.89 -9.11
N ALA A 56 7.56 -42.48 -10.38
CA ALA A 56 8.18 -41.28 -10.93
C ALA A 56 7.70 -39.97 -10.29
N LEU A 57 6.48 -39.93 -9.72
CA LEU A 57 5.97 -38.79 -8.98
C LEU A 57 6.69 -38.56 -7.65
N GLY A 58 7.35 -39.62 -7.09
CA GLY A 58 8.05 -39.53 -5.82
C GLY A 58 7.12 -39.23 -4.64
N ASP A 59 7.69 -38.60 -3.62
CA ASP A 59 6.91 -38.21 -2.43
C ASP A 59 6.01 -37.00 -2.76
N VAL A 60 4.71 -37.25 -2.89
CA VAL A 60 3.71 -36.23 -3.14
C VAL A 60 3.21 -35.67 -1.81
N ASN A 61 3.35 -34.35 -1.64
CA ASN A 61 2.75 -33.69 -0.49
C ASN A 61 1.22 -33.60 -0.67
N MET A 62 0.48 -34.43 0.04
CA MET A 62 -0.98 -34.49 -0.02
C MET A 62 -1.66 -33.18 0.46
N LEU A 63 -0.95 -32.37 1.26
CA LEU A 63 -1.44 -31.09 1.74
C LEU A 63 -1.11 -29.93 0.76
N ALA A 64 -0.43 -30.20 -0.35
CA ALA A 64 0.02 -29.14 -1.25
C ALA A 64 -1.13 -28.34 -1.87
N ILE A 65 -2.25 -28.99 -2.15
CA ILE A 65 -3.45 -28.33 -2.72
C ILE A 65 -4.05 -27.38 -1.69
N GLU A 66 -4.25 -27.83 -0.47
CA GLU A 66 -4.80 -27.00 0.61
C GLU A 66 -3.88 -25.82 0.96
N GLN A 67 -2.58 -26.08 1.02
CA GLN A 67 -1.57 -25.04 1.24
C GLN A 67 -1.55 -24.01 0.11
N TYR A 68 -1.71 -24.47 -1.14
CA TYR A 68 -1.78 -23.59 -2.31
C TYR A 68 -3.03 -22.70 -2.24
N ASP A 69 -4.20 -23.27 -1.98
CA ASP A 69 -5.45 -22.53 -1.91
C ASP A 69 -5.43 -21.49 -0.77
N THR A 70 -4.89 -21.87 0.38
CA THR A 70 -4.68 -20.96 1.51
C THR A 70 -3.73 -19.80 1.15
N ALA A 71 -2.61 -20.13 0.50
CA ALA A 71 -1.63 -19.13 0.06
C ALA A 71 -2.21 -18.20 -1.02
N ALA A 72 -2.96 -18.75 -1.98
CA ALA A 72 -3.60 -17.99 -3.04
C ALA A 72 -4.65 -17.00 -2.50
N SER A 73 -5.48 -17.45 -1.55
CA SER A 73 -6.42 -16.57 -0.85
C SER A 73 -5.70 -15.43 -0.14
N ARG A 74 -4.66 -15.76 0.65
CA ARG A 74 -3.87 -14.75 1.37
C ARG A 74 -3.21 -13.74 0.43
N ILE A 75 -2.71 -14.17 -0.72
CA ILE A 75 -2.13 -13.26 -1.73
C ILE A 75 -3.20 -12.33 -2.27
N THR A 76 -4.40 -12.83 -2.54
CA THR A 76 -5.54 -12.03 -3.03
C THR A 76 -5.91 -10.94 -2.01
N ASP A 77 -6.00 -11.27 -0.73
CA ASP A 77 -6.29 -10.33 0.35
C ASP A 77 -5.18 -9.28 0.47
N LEU A 78 -3.91 -9.68 0.45
CA LEU A 78 -2.77 -8.76 0.50
C LEU A 78 -2.73 -7.79 -0.69
N ILE A 79 -3.13 -8.26 -1.89
CA ILE A 79 -3.24 -7.39 -3.07
C ILE A 79 -4.37 -6.37 -2.89
N ALA A 80 -5.51 -6.78 -2.35
CA ALA A 80 -6.63 -5.89 -2.08
C ALA A 80 -6.27 -4.83 -1.04
N ASP A 81 -5.66 -5.23 0.08
CA ASP A 81 -5.17 -4.34 1.13
C ASP A 81 -4.11 -3.37 0.60
N GLY A 82 -3.20 -3.86 -0.22
CA GLY A 82 -2.18 -3.04 -0.85
C GLY A 82 -2.75 -1.97 -1.78
N LYS A 83 -3.81 -2.28 -2.53
CA LYS A 83 -4.53 -1.31 -3.35
C LYS A 83 -5.23 -0.25 -2.49
N LEU A 84 -5.93 -0.68 -1.44
CA LEU A 84 -6.62 0.21 -0.52
C LEU A 84 -5.66 1.18 0.18
N LEU A 85 -4.52 0.67 0.67
CA LEU A 85 -3.51 1.49 1.33
C LEU A 85 -2.89 2.52 0.38
N ARG A 86 -2.64 2.14 -0.88
CA ARG A 86 -2.15 3.09 -1.89
C ARG A 86 -3.15 4.19 -2.17
N SER A 87 -4.44 3.85 -2.35
CA SER A 87 -5.50 4.85 -2.55
C SER A 87 -5.58 5.83 -1.38
N ARG A 88 -5.56 5.32 -0.14
CA ARG A 88 -5.57 6.17 1.06
C ARG A 88 -4.33 7.06 1.18
N ARG A 89 -3.15 6.53 0.82
CA ARG A 89 -1.93 7.33 0.79
C ARG A 89 -2.06 8.49 -0.19
N ASP A 90 -2.56 8.22 -1.40
CA ASP A 90 -2.70 9.23 -2.44
C ASP A 90 -3.74 10.30 -2.07
N GLU A 91 -4.85 9.89 -1.44
CA GLU A 91 -5.85 10.81 -0.86
C GLU A 91 -5.23 11.71 0.22
N LEU A 92 -4.49 11.11 1.16
CA LEU A 92 -3.81 11.86 2.24
C LEU A 92 -2.74 12.81 1.70
N SER A 93 -1.99 12.40 0.67
CA SER A 93 -1.02 13.28 0.00
C SER A 93 -1.72 14.49 -0.61
N THR A 94 -2.83 14.28 -1.31
CA THR A 94 -3.62 15.36 -1.91
C THR A 94 -4.15 16.34 -0.84
N ILE A 95 -4.63 15.82 0.28
CA ILE A 95 -5.11 16.67 1.40
C ILE A 95 -3.95 17.45 2.01
N ALA A 96 -2.79 16.83 2.18
CA ALA A 96 -1.60 17.49 2.72
C ALA A 96 -1.16 18.64 1.81
N ASP A 97 -1.12 18.42 0.49
CA ASP A 97 -0.75 19.45 -0.49
C ASP A 97 -1.76 20.62 -0.47
N GLN A 98 -3.06 20.32 -0.40
CA GLN A 98 -4.11 21.34 -0.28
C GLN A 98 -3.98 22.17 1.01
N LEU A 99 -3.70 21.52 2.14
CA LEU A 99 -3.49 22.20 3.41
C LEU A 99 -2.25 23.09 3.41
N GLU A 100 -1.17 22.65 2.75
CA GLU A 100 0.06 23.45 2.60
C GLU A 100 -0.20 24.69 1.75
N ASP A 101 -0.92 24.57 0.64
CA ASP A 101 -1.30 25.70 -0.21
C ASP A 101 -2.24 26.68 0.50
N GLU A 102 -3.23 26.18 1.23
CA GLU A 102 -4.13 27.02 2.02
C GLU A 102 -3.38 27.76 3.14
N ARG A 103 -2.52 27.05 3.86
CA ARG A 103 -1.67 27.61 4.91
C ARG A 103 -0.76 28.71 4.36
N ARG A 104 -0.14 28.47 3.18
CA ARG A 104 0.68 29.47 2.50
C ARG A 104 -0.12 30.70 2.12
N THR A 105 -1.27 30.52 1.52
CA THR A 105 -2.17 31.60 1.09
C THR A 105 -2.61 32.44 2.30
N ARG A 106 -3.01 31.80 3.39
CA ARG A 106 -3.40 32.51 4.63
C ARG A 106 -2.23 33.30 5.20
N LEU A 107 -1.02 32.70 5.26
CA LEU A 107 0.17 33.41 5.75
C LEU A 107 0.48 34.66 4.92
N LEU A 108 0.50 34.54 3.59
CA LEU A 108 0.78 35.65 2.70
C LEU A 108 -0.27 36.76 2.80
N ASN A 109 -1.54 36.42 2.98
CA ASN A 109 -2.60 37.39 3.21
C ASN A 109 -2.39 38.13 4.54
N VAL A 110 -2.16 37.43 5.64
CA VAL A 110 -1.87 38.06 6.95
C VAL A 110 -0.61 38.90 6.88
N PHE A 111 0.45 38.38 6.24
CA PHE A 111 1.69 39.14 6.04
C PHE A 111 1.45 40.44 5.28
N THR A 112 0.65 40.41 4.22
CA THR A 112 0.33 41.60 3.43
C THR A 112 -0.41 42.65 4.25
N HIS A 113 -1.40 42.23 5.05
CA HIS A 113 -2.12 43.12 5.94
C HIS A 113 -1.21 43.73 7.00
N VAL A 114 -0.46 42.91 7.71
CA VAL A 114 0.47 43.38 8.76
C VAL A 114 1.58 44.28 8.15
N ASN A 115 2.09 43.97 6.98
CA ASN A 115 3.09 44.83 6.31
C ASN A 115 2.51 46.20 5.94
N ASN A 116 1.29 46.26 5.43
CA ASN A 116 0.62 47.53 5.11
C ASN A 116 0.37 48.35 6.37
N ASN A 117 -0.10 47.73 7.44
CA ASN A 117 -0.29 48.39 8.74
C ASN A 117 1.05 48.84 9.33
N PHE A 118 2.11 48.03 9.21
CA PHE A 118 3.44 48.37 9.67
C PHE A 118 3.99 49.63 8.97
N ARG A 119 3.83 49.68 7.64
CA ARG A 119 4.25 50.87 6.85
C ARG A 119 3.54 52.15 7.37
N ARG A 120 2.21 52.07 7.54
CA ARG A 120 1.37 53.16 8.02
C ARG A 120 1.76 53.61 9.44
N VAL A 121 1.84 52.69 10.38
CA VAL A 121 2.17 52.98 11.77
C VAL A 121 3.59 53.49 11.92
N TYR A 122 4.56 52.91 11.18
CA TYR A 122 5.95 53.39 11.20
C TYR A 122 6.08 54.82 10.68
N GLU A 123 5.34 55.20 9.63
CA GLU A 123 5.32 56.58 9.09
C GLU A 123 4.70 57.58 10.10
N ILE A 124 3.68 57.17 10.88
CA ILE A 124 3.10 57.98 11.93
C ILE A 124 4.10 58.19 13.07
N LEU A 125 4.80 57.14 13.51
CA LEU A 125 5.78 57.21 14.60
C LEU A 125 7.10 57.90 14.21
N GLN A 126 7.47 57.82 12.92
CA GLN A 126 8.67 58.36 12.35
C GLN A 126 8.34 59.12 11.04
N PRO A 127 7.85 60.37 11.15
CA PRO A 127 7.51 61.16 9.96
C PRO A 127 8.67 61.24 8.99
N THR A 128 8.41 60.99 7.68
CA THR A 128 9.38 60.85 6.60
C THR A 128 10.26 59.58 6.63
N GLY A 129 10.16 58.75 7.68
CA GLY A 129 10.75 57.41 7.72
C GLY A 129 9.98 56.39 6.86
N LYS A 130 10.63 55.36 6.47
CA LYS A 130 9.99 54.23 5.73
C LYS A 130 10.22 52.92 6.47
N GLY A 131 9.16 52.18 6.71
CA GLY A 131 9.21 50.82 7.30
C GLY A 131 8.60 49.80 6.36
N GLU A 132 9.20 48.64 6.26
CA GLU A 132 8.72 47.55 5.46
C GLU A 132 9.10 46.21 6.10
N LEU A 133 8.16 45.25 6.11
CA LEU A 133 8.46 43.87 6.45
C LEU A 133 8.79 43.07 5.21
N LYS A 134 9.77 42.18 5.31
CA LYS A 134 10.18 41.28 4.22
C LYS A 134 10.26 39.85 4.73
N LEU A 135 9.75 38.90 3.95
CA LEU A 135 10.02 37.49 4.16
C LEU A 135 11.36 37.13 3.53
N GLU A 136 12.21 36.42 4.25
CA GLU A 136 13.52 35.98 3.75
C GLU A 136 13.38 35.01 2.57
N ASN A 137 12.33 34.16 2.61
CA ASN A 137 12.02 33.22 1.55
C ASN A 137 10.55 33.37 1.12
N MET A 138 10.31 34.00 -0.01
CA MET A 138 8.96 34.20 -0.58
C MET A 138 8.39 32.90 -1.17
N ASP A 139 9.26 32.00 -1.67
CA ASP A 139 8.83 30.73 -2.26
C ASP A 139 8.45 29.71 -1.18
N ASN A 140 9.15 29.72 -0.07
CA ASN A 140 8.82 28.90 1.08
C ASN A 140 8.82 29.71 2.38
N PRO A 141 7.73 30.47 2.64
CA PRO A 141 7.67 31.44 3.73
C PRO A 141 7.73 30.85 5.14
N PHE A 142 7.61 29.51 5.24
CA PHE A 142 7.73 28.79 6.52
C PHE A 142 9.16 28.40 6.88
N GLU A 143 10.08 28.43 5.93
CA GLU A 143 11.50 28.09 6.12
C GLU A 143 12.38 29.33 6.34
N GLY A 144 11.80 30.51 6.17
CA GLY A 144 12.50 31.78 6.34
C GLY A 144 12.08 32.55 7.57
N GLY A 145 12.84 33.58 7.88
CA GLY A 145 12.51 34.56 8.92
C GLY A 145 11.74 35.78 8.36
N LEU A 146 11.26 36.62 9.30
CA LEU A 146 10.69 37.94 9.02
C LEU A 146 11.76 38.99 9.26
N GLU A 147 12.11 39.77 8.24
CA GLU A 147 13.02 40.88 8.32
C GLU A 147 12.27 42.23 8.35
N MET A 148 12.65 43.10 9.30
CA MET A 148 12.18 44.48 9.34
C MET A 148 13.21 45.39 8.64
N ALA A 149 12.85 45.99 7.52
CA ALA A 149 13.62 47.00 6.85
C ALA A 149 13.09 48.42 7.23
N CYS A 150 13.82 49.13 8.08
CA CYS A 150 13.43 50.45 8.56
C CYS A 150 14.47 51.50 8.12
N VAL A 151 13.99 52.58 7.54
CA VAL A 151 14.78 53.75 7.17
C VAL A 151 14.30 54.94 7.98
N PRO A 152 15.05 55.34 9.02
CA PRO A 152 14.71 56.53 9.79
C PRO A 152 14.83 57.82 9.01
N PRO A 153 14.20 58.92 9.45
CA PRO A 153 14.35 60.24 8.81
C PRO A 153 15.82 60.68 8.65
N GLY A 154 16.15 61.15 7.48
CA GLY A 154 17.49 61.65 7.17
C GLY A 154 18.58 60.60 6.88
N LYS A 155 18.22 59.28 6.86
CA LYS A 155 19.12 58.18 6.50
C LYS A 155 18.83 57.66 5.11
N SER A 156 19.87 57.12 4.44
CA SER A 156 19.74 56.48 3.13
C SER A 156 19.07 55.10 3.20
N GLN A 157 18.35 54.71 2.13
CA GLN A 157 17.67 53.39 2.02
C GLN A 157 18.59 52.16 2.18
N ASN A 158 19.90 52.34 2.05
CA ASN A 158 20.91 51.28 2.16
C ASN A 158 21.36 50.99 3.63
N THR A 159 20.71 51.58 4.62
CA THR A 159 21.09 51.39 6.03
C THR A 159 20.59 50.02 6.53
N ARG A 160 21.53 49.09 6.72
CA ARG A 160 21.19 47.76 7.29
C ARG A 160 20.63 47.91 8.69
N ARG A 161 19.73 46.99 9.10
CA ARG A 161 19.08 46.87 10.43
C ARG A 161 20.06 46.98 11.61
N THR A 162 21.32 46.61 11.41
CA THR A 162 22.38 46.73 12.43
C THR A 162 22.81 48.18 12.69
N ALA A 163 22.46 49.13 11.83
CA ALA A 163 22.82 50.53 11.94
C ALA A 163 21.74 51.43 12.60
N LEU A 164 20.64 50.84 13.07
CA LEU A 164 19.62 51.56 13.84
C LEU A 164 20.10 51.84 15.26
N SER A 165 19.85 53.05 15.76
CA SER A 165 20.10 53.41 17.16
C SER A 165 19.12 52.65 18.09
N GLY A 166 19.42 52.60 19.37
CA GLY A 166 18.54 51.92 20.36
C GLY A 166 17.11 52.44 20.32
N GLY A 167 16.90 53.74 20.24
CA GLY A 167 15.57 54.35 20.13
C GLY A 167 14.86 54.02 18.82
N GLU A 168 15.58 54.00 17.68
CA GLU A 168 15.01 53.63 16.39
C GLU A 168 14.57 52.16 16.34
N LYS A 169 15.31 51.27 17.02
CA LYS A 169 14.90 49.84 17.20
C LYS A 169 13.64 49.72 18.04
N SER A 170 13.55 50.48 19.12
CA SER A 170 12.35 50.49 19.99
C SER A 170 11.11 50.97 19.24
N MET A 171 11.26 52.02 18.41
CA MET A 171 10.17 52.56 17.60
C MET A 171 9.71 51.53 16.52
N ALA A 172 10.65 50.87 15.88
CA ALA A 172 10.31 49.80 14.93
C ALA A 172 9.58 48.63 15.59
N ALA A 173 9.99 48.21 16.80
CA ALA A 173 9.33 47.19 17.56
C ALA A 173 7.89 47.58 17.97
N LEU A 174 7.70 48.82 18.43
CA LEU A 174 6.37 49.38 18.75
C LEU A 174 5.48 49.42 17.49
N ALA A 175 6.01 49.87 16.37
CA ALA A 175 5.29 49.91 15.11
C ALA A 175 4.82 48.48 14.70
N LEU A 176 5.63 47.44 14.90
CA LEU A 176 5.25 46.07 14.62
C LEU A 176 4.14 45.56 15.53
N ILE A 177 4.23 45.88 16.85
CA ILE A 177 3.22 45.48 17.81
C ILE A 177 1.86 46.11 17.45
N PHE A 178 1.81 47.38 17.16
CA PHE A 178 0.59 48.06 16.73
C PHE A 178 0.09 47.56 15.36
N ALA A 179 0.97 47.25 14.44
CA ALA A 179 0.60 46.70 13.12
C ALA A 179 -0.08 45.33 13.19
N ILE A 180 0.25 44.53 14.22
CA ILE A 180 -0.37 43.22 14.44
C ILE A 180 -1.73 43.35 15.15
N GLN A 181 -1.92 44.42 15.96
CA GLN A 181 -3.15 44.65 16.72
C GLN A 181 -4.28 45.31 15.92
N ASP A 182 -3.95 45.97 14.81
CA ASP A 182 -4.88 46.69 13.93
C ASP A 182 -5.34 45.77 12.76
#